data_9876656f8f2bba0f85520667952161b1
#
_entry.id   9876656f8f2bba0f85520667952161b1
#
_cell.length_a   1.000
_cell.length_b   1.000
_cell.length_c   1.000
_cell.angle_alpha   90.00
_cell.angle_beta   90.00
_cell.angle_gamma   90.00
#
_symmetry.space_group_name_H-M   'P 1'
#
loop_
_entity.id
_entity.type
_entity.pdbx_description
1 polymer ?
#
loop_
_entity_poly.entity_id
_entity_poly.type
_entity_poly.pdbx_seq_one_letter_code
_entity_poly.pdbx_strand_id
1 'polypeptide(L)'
;MTDAFKQQIQAEARQAVEELLEQAKLKKGDVFVVGCSSSEIVGGHIGKDSSLEAAQAVYAGIAPVLAQRGIWLAAQCCEHLNRAIIMEREAAEQYGWEEVCVVPRPHAGGSWATTCWKQFKAPIAVEEIRAHAGIDIGGTLIGMHLRRVAVPVRLSLSKIGEANILCARTRPKLIGGERAKYTEE
;
A
#
# COMPACT_ATOMS: atom_id res chain seq x y z
N MET A 1 -21.61 -0.97 -8.78
CA MET A 1 -20.97 0.36 -8.78
C MET A 1 -21.09 0.98 -10.16
N THR A 2 -21.28 2.30 -10.30
CA THR A 2 -21.36 2.97 -11.60
C THR A 2 -19.97 3.10 -12.24
N ASP A 3 -19.91 3.14 -13.58
CA ASP A 3 -18.63 3.29 -14.29
C ASP A 3 -17.99 4.65 -14.00
N ALA A 4 -18.77 5.72 -13.84
CA ALA A 4 -18.26 7.03 -13.45
C ALA A 4 -17.56 6.99 -12.09
N PHE A 5 -18.12 6.29 -11.10
CA PHE A 5 -17.51 6.17 -9.78
C PHE A 5 -16.25 5.29 -9.78
N LYS A 6 -16.22 4.24 -10.63
CA LYS A 6 -14.97 3.45 -10.84
C LYS A 6 -13.85 4.31 -11.40
N GLN A 7 -14.16 5.13 -12.42
CA GLN A 7 -13.19 6.04 -13.02
C GLN A 7 -12.70 7.09 -12.04
N GLN A 8 -13.59 7.62 -11.19
CA GLN A 8 -13.23 8.54 -10.12
C GLN A 8 -12.25 7.90 -9.14
N ILE A 9 -12.56 6.70 -8.60
CA ILE A 9 -11.69 5.96 -7.68
C ILE A 9 -10.30 5.72 -8.31
N GLN A 10 -10.28 5.30 -9.57
CA GLN A 10 -9.03 5.06 -10.30
C GLN A 10 -8.19 6.33 -10.44
N ALA A 11 -8.83 7.46 -10.80
CA ALA A 11 -8.14 8.74 -10.97
C ALA A 11 -7.59 9.27 -9.63
N GLU A 12 -8.40 9.22 -8.56
CA GLU A 12 -8.01 9.65 -7.21
C GLU A 12 -6.86 8.78 -6.66
N ALA A 13 -6.94 7.45 -6.84
CA ALA A 13 -5.88 6.52 -6.42
C ALA A 13 -4.57 6.78 -7.17
N ARG A 14 -4.63 7.05 -8.47
CA ARG A 14 -3.48 7.44 -9.28
C ARG A 14 -2.87 8.73 -8.79
N GLN A 15 -3.68 9.78 -8.63
CA GLN A 15 -3.23 11.10 -8.15
C GLN A 15 -2.56 10.99 -6.78
N ALA A 16 -3.19 10.26 -5.84
CA ALA A 16 -2.64 10.07 -4.49
C ALA A 16 -1.23 9.46 -4.52
N VAL A 17 -1.03 8.43 -5.34
CA VAL A 17 0.29 7.78 -5.45
C VAL A 17 1.29 8.68 -6.15
N GLU A 18 0.93 9.37 -7.23
CA GLU A 18 1.82 10.30 -7.93
C GLU A 18 2.32 11.40 -6.99
N GLU A 19 1.43 12.07 -6.25
CA GLU A 19 1.78 13.12 -5.27
C GLU A 19 2.65 12.57 -4.12
N LEU A 20 2.32 11.37 -3.61
CA LEU A 20 3.10 10.77 -2.53
C LEU A 20 4.53 10.42 -2.99
N LEU A 21 4.69 9.89 -4.20
CA LEU A 21 5.99 9.53 -4.75
C LEU A 21 6.90 10.75 -4.98
N GLU A 22 6.34 11.91 -5.32
CA GLU A 22 7.11 13.16 -5.42
C GLU A 22 7.75 13.56 -4.08
N GLN A 23 7.05 13.32 -2.96
CA GLN A 23 7.54 13.66 -1.62
C GLN A 23 8.39 12.55 -1.01
N ALA A 24 8.09 11.28 -1.31
CA ALA A 24 8.76 10.12 -0.74
C ALA A 24 10.15 9.84 -1.33
N LYS A 25 10.42 10.32 -2.56
CA LYS A 25 11.70 10.17 -3.28
C LYS A 25 12.19 8.72 -3.33
N LEU A 26 11.26 7.79 -3.61
CA LEU A 26 11.57 6.37 -3.73
C LEU A 26 12.46 6.08 -4.92
N LYS A 27 13.27 5.03 -4.79
CA LYS A 27 14.17 4.54 -5.84
C LYS A 27 13.60 3.25 -6.45
N LYS A 28 14.07 2.91 -7.63
CA LYS A 28 13.79 1.60 -8.24
C LYS A 28 14.15 0.48 -7.26
N GLY A 29 13.25 -0.49 -7.11
CA GLY A 29 13.37 -1.58 -6.16
C GLY A 29 12.83 -1.29 -4.76
N ASP A 30 12.50 -0.03 -4.41
CA ASP A 30 11.86 0.28 -3.14
C ASP A 30 10.44 -0.33 -3.07
N VAL A 31 9.93 -0.48 -1.86
CA VAL A 31 8.62 -1.10 -1.59
C VAL A 31 7.63 -0.05 -1.11
N PHE A 32 6.45 -0.07 -1.71
CA PHE A 32 5.30 0.78 -1.39
C PHE A 32 4.16 -0.08 -0.85
N VAL A 33 3.76 0.11 0.40
CA VAL A 33 2.67 -0.66 1.01
C VAL A 33 1.33 0.04 0.85
N VAL A 34 0.30 -0.74 0.52
CA VAL A 34 -1.09 -0.28 0.45
C VAL A 34 -1.98 -1.14 1.34
N GLY A 35 -2.59 -0.50 2.32
CA GLY A 35 -3.75 -1.04 3.02
C GLY A 35 -5.01 -0.43 2.43
N CYS A 36 -6.03 -1.23 2.13
CA CYS A 36 -7.23 -0.74 1.46
C CYS A 36 -8.49 -1.43 1.95
N SER A 37 -9.41 -0.64 2.48
CA SER A 37 -10.77 -1.05 2.76
C SER A 37 -11.68 -0.70 1.59
N SER A 38 -11.99 -1.68 0.76
CA SER A 38 -12.94 -1.50 -0.35
C SER A 38 -14.36 -1.19 0.11
N SER A 39 -14.72 -1.56 1.35
CA SER A 39 -16.01 -1.19 1.96
C SER A 39 -16.09 0.31 2.23
N GLU A 40 -15.05 0.89 2.85
CA GLU A 40 -14.98 2.33 3.14
C GLU A 40 -15.01 3.18 1.85
N ILE A 41 -14.38 2.70 0.76
CA ILE A 41 -14.38 3.37 -0.54
C ILE A 41 -15.79 3.56 -1.09
N VAL A 42 -16.69 2.59 -0.86
CA VAL A 42 -18.08 2.64 -1.33
C VAL A 42 -19.05 3.24 -0.30
N GLY A 43 -18.53 3.79 0.80
CA GLY A 43 -19.34 4.42 1.86
C GLY A 43 -19.93 3.44 2.87
N GLY A 44 -19.48 2.16 2.87
CA GLY A 44 -19.83 1.16 3.85
C GLY A 44 -18.86 1.12 5.02
N HIS A 45 -19.05 0.16 5.94
CA HIS A 45 -18.13 -0.06 7.06
C HIS A 45 -17.09 -1.12 6.73
N ILE A 46 -15.87 -0.91 7.21
CA ILE A 46 -14.74 -1.83 7.02
C ILE A 46 -15.15 -3.29 7.32
N GLY A 47 -14.85 -4.19 6.37
CA GLY A 47 -15.12 -5.62 6.48
C GLY A 47 -16.57 -6.07 6.25
N LYS A 48 -17.54 -5.16 6.06
CA LYS A 48 -18.97 -5.51 5.89
C LYS A 48 -19.44 -5.49 4.44
N ASP A 49 -19.00 -4.49 3.67
CA ASP A 49 -19.50 -4.23 2.31
C ASP A 49 -18.38 -4.34 1.26
N SER A 50 -17.59 -5.42 1.35
CA SER A 50 -16.42 -5.62 0.51
C SER A 50 -16.74 -5.56 -0.98
N SER A 51 -16.08 -4.66 -1.72
CA SER A 51 -16.28 -4.44 -3.15
C SER A 51 -15.04 -4.82 -3.95
N LEU A 52 -15.15 -5.89 -4.75
CA LEU A 52 -14.08 -6.30 -5.66
C LEU A 52 -13.85 -5.25 -6.76
N GLU A 53 -14.93 -4.63 -7.26
CA GLU A 53 -14.85 -3.59 -8.29
C GLU A 53 -14.09 -2.34 -7.79
N ALA A 54 -14.31 -1.92 -6.53
CA ALA A 54 -13.57 -0.81 -5.93
C ALA A 54 -12.06 -1.16 -5.79
N ALA A 55 -11.74 -2.37 -5.32
CA ALA A 55 -10.36 -2.84 -5.22
C ALA A 55 -9.67 -2.89 -6.59
N GLN A 56 -10.36 -3.33 -7.63
CA GLN A 56 -9.84 -3.33 -9.00
C GLN A 56 -9.59 -1.92 -9.54
N ALA A 57 -10.49 -0.97 -9.24
CA ALA A 57 -10.31 0.43 -9.63
C ALA A 57 -9.10 1.07 -8.94
N VAL A 58 -8.92 0.82 -7.64
CA VAL A 58 -7.71 1.24 -6.90
C VAL A 58 -6.45 0.63 -7.51
N TYR A 59 -6.45 -0.68 -7.79
CA TYR A 59 -5.31 -1.35 -8.40
C TYR A 59 -4.95 -0.73 -9.75
N ALA A 60 -5.94 -0.48 -10.61
CA ALA A 60 -5.76 0.13 -11.92
C ALA A 60 -5.20 1.57 -11.84
N GLY A 61 -5.45 2.29 -10.75
CA GLY A 61 -4.84 3.60 -10.49
C GLY A 61 -3.41 3.51 -9.98
N ILE A 62 -3.13 2.62 -9.03
CA ILE A 62 -1.86 2.55 -8.30
C ILE A 62 -0.78 1.75 -9.05
N ALA A 63 -1.10 0.53 -9.48
CA ALA A 63 -0.10 -0.42 -9.95
C ALA A 63 0.70 0.06 -11.17
N PRO A 64 0.10 0.69 -12.21
CA PRO A 64 0.86 1.20 -13.36
C PRO A 64 1.86 2.30 -12.97
N VAL A 65 1.51 3.18 -12.02
CA VAL A 65 2.38 4.27 -11.55
C VAL A 65 3.62 3.72 -10.86
N LEU A 66 3.44 2.74 -9.97
CA LEU A 66 4.54 2.08 -9.25
C LEU A 66 5.42 1.28 -10.22
N ALA A 67 4.80 0.50 -11.13
CA ALA A 67 5.52 -0.31 -12.11
C ALA A 67 6.39 0.54 -13.04
N GLN A 68 5.89 1.69 -13.52
CA GLN A 68 6.65 2.62 -14.37
C GLN A 68 7.91 3.13 -13.68
N ARG A 69 7.90 3.27 -12.36
CA ARG A 69 9.04 3.72 -11.54
C ARG A 69 9.88 2.56 -11.00
N GLY A 70 9.51 1.31 -11.30
CA GLY A 70 10.19 0.11 -10.80
C GLY A 70 10.08 -0.06 -9.29
N ILE A 71 8.96 0.37 -8.69
CA ILE A 71 8.67 0.28 -7.25
C ILE A 71 7.76 -0.92 -7.02
N TRP A 72 8.10 -1.74 -6.03
CA TRP A 72 7.32 -2.91 -5.66
C TRP A 72 6.06 -2.54 -4.89
N LEU A 73 4.91 -3.05 -5.35
CA LEU A 73 3.64 -2.96 -4.63
C LEU A 73 3.55 -4.09 -3.60
N ALA A 74 3.26 -3.71 -2.36
CA ALA A 74 2.97 -4.61 -1.25
C ALA A 74 1.53 -4.41 -0.78
N ALA A 75 0.68 -5.42 -0.88
CA ALA A 75 -0.74 -5.34 -0.58
C ALA A 75 -1.04 -5.98 0.77
N GLN A 76 -1.51 -5.18 1.74
CA GLN A 76 -1.87 -5.67 3.07
C GLN A 76 -3.17 -6.47 3.03
N CYS A 77 -3.16 -7.64 3.67
CA CYS A 77 -4.36 -8.41 4.00
C CYS A 77 -5.09 -7.83 5.21
N CYS A 78 -6.35 -8.27 5.43
CA CYS A 78 -7.09 -7.96 6.66
C CYS A 78 -6.57 -8.80 7.85
N GLU A 79 -7.13 -8.52 9.04
CA GLU A 79 -6.80 -9.20 10.30
C GLU A 79 -7.04 -10.72 10.28
N HIS A 80 -7.98 -11.21 9.48
CA HIS A 80 -8.23 -12.65 9.32
C HIS A 80 -7.04 -13.43 8.76
N LEU A 81 -6.13 -12.75 8.06
CA LEU A 81 -4.84 -13.29 7.63
C LEU A 81 -3.67 -12.61 8.37
N ASN A 82 -3.89 -12.20 9.62
CA ASN A 82 -2.88 -11.56 10.48
C ASN A 82 -2.16 -10.37 9.81
N ARG A 83 -2.85 -9.68 8.89
CA ARG A 83 -2.29 -8.58 8.06
C ARG A 83 -1.05 -8.97 7.26
N ALA A 84 -0.93 -10.24 6.86
CA ALA A 84 0.10 -10.69 5.93
C ALA A 84 0.11 -9.81 4.67
N ILE A 85 1.24 -9.75 4.01
CA ILE A 85 1.46 -8.93 2.82
C ILE A 85 1.52 -9.82 1.58
N ILE A 86 0.76 -9.45 0.57
CA ILE A 86 0.85 -10.04 -0.77
C ILE A 86 1.79 -9.19 -1.63
N MET A 87 2.76 -9.83 -2.26
CA MET A 87 3.72 -9.17 -3.12
C MET A 87 4.29 -10.11 -4.19
N GLU A 88 5.08 -9.57 -5.11
CA GLU A 88 5.84 -10.38 -6.05
C GLU A 88 6.95 -11.14 -5.35
N ARG A 89 7.17 -12.41 -5.72
CA ARG A 89 8.26 -13.27 -5.21
C ARG A 89 9.63 -12.60 -5.32
N GLU A 90 9.92 -12.00 -6.47
CA GLU A 90 11.18 -11.29 -6.72
C GLU A 90 11.45 -10.19 -5.68
N ALA A 91 10.41 -9.46 -5.27
CA ALA A 91 10.54 -8.44 -4.23
C ALA A 91 10.85 -9.04 -2.86
N ALA A 92 10.20 -10.13 -2.48
CA ALA A 92 10.47 -10.80 -1.21
C ALA A 92 11.89 -11.39 -1.18
N GLU A 93 12.34 -12.00 -2.26
CA GLU A 93 13.70 -12.53 -2.41
C GLU A 93 14.75 -11.40 -2.33
N GLN A 94 14.50 -10.26 -2.98
CA GLN A 94 15.38 -9.08 -2.93
C GLN A 94 15.64 -8.60 -1.48
N TYR A 95 14.62 -8.69 -0.63
CA TYR A 95 14.69 -8.21 0.75
C TYR A 95 14.90 -9.31 1.79
N GLY A 96 14.91 -10.58 1.39
CA GLY A 96 15.06 -11.73 2.29
C GLY A 96 13.86 -11.93 3.22
N TRP A 97 12.64 -11.57 2.76
CA TRP A 97 11.41 -11.81 3.52
C TRP A 97 10.90 -13.23 3.33
N GLU A 98 10.56 -13.88 4.44
CA GLU A 98 10.14 -15.28 4.45
C GLU A 98 8.71 -15.44 3.92
N GLU A 99 8.54 -16.38 2.97
CA GLU A 99 7.24 -16.74 2.42
C GLU A 99 6.41 -17.52 3.44
N VAL A 100 5.13 -17.13 3.58
CA VAL A 100 4.15 -17.85 4.38
C VAL A 100 3.06 -18.45 3.51
N CYS A 101 2.50 -19.59 3.95
CA CYS A 101 1.53 -20.33 3.17
C CYS A 101 0.11 -19.81 3.42
N VAL A 102 -0.29 -18.76 2.67
CA VAL A 102 -1.66 -18.25 2.67
C VAL A 102 -2.04 -17.68 1.30
N VAL A 103 -3.29 -17.88 0.91
CA VAL A 103 -3.87 -17.32 -0.32
C VAL A 103 -5.08 -16.46 0.06
N PRO A 104 -5.08 -15.15 -0.26
CA PRO A 104 -6.16 -14.26 0.11
C PRO A 104 -7.44 -14.56 -0.68
N ARG A 105 -8.57 -14.34 0.01
CA ARG A 105 -9.91 -14.44 -0.53
C ARG A 105 -10.71 -13.19 -0.15
N PRO A 106 -11.81 -12.86 -0.85
CA PRO A 106 -12.59 -11.64 -0.54
C PRO A 106 -13.02 -11.54 0.93
N HIS A 107 -13.33 -12.66 1.57
CA HIS A 107 -13.74 -12.71 2.98
C HIS A 107 -12.62 -13.11 3.96
N ALA A 108 -11.40 -13.36 3.45
CA ALA A 108 -10.22 -13.64 4.25
C ALA A 108 -8.99 -13.09 3.53
N GLY A 109 -8.50 -11.94 3.95
CA GLY A 109 -7.48 -11.13 3.27
C GLY A 109 -8.05 -9.87 2.63
N GLY A 110 -9.33 -9.93 2.19
CA GLY A 110 -10.07 -8.81 1.61
C GLY A 110 -9.97 -8.71 0.09
N SER A 111 -10.87 -7.91 -0.49
CA SER A 111 -10.93 -7.70 -1.95
C SER A 111 -9.64 -7.09 -2.51
N TRP A 112 -8.97 -6.22 -1.76
CA TRP A 112 -7.69 -5.60 -2.16
C TRP A 112 -6.59 -6.65 -2.35
N ALA A 113 -6.27 -7.42 -1.31
CA ALA A 113 -5.24 -8.45 -1.37
C ALA A 113 -5.56 -9.53 -2.41
N THR A 114 -6.86 -9.91 -2.53
CA THR A 114 -7.33 -10.86 -3.55
C THR A 114 -7.13 -10.31 -4.97
N THR A 115 -7.37 -9.02 -5.20
CA THR A 115 -7.13 -8.38 -6.49
C THR A 115 -5.64 -8.39 -6.83
N CYS A 116 -4.78 -7.98 -5.90
CA CYS A 116 -3.33 -7.97 -6.11
C CYS A 116 -2.79 -9.38 -6.38
N TRP A 117 -3.22 -10.39 -5.61
CA TRP A 117 -2.84 -11.78 -5.85
C TRP A 117 -3.11 -12.25 -7.29
N LYS A 118 -4.27 -11.89 -7.83
CA LYS A 118 -4.68 -12.28 -9.19
C LYS A 118 -3.94 -11.51 -10.29
N GLN A 119 -3.42 -10.32 -9.98
CA GLN A 119 -2.78 -9.44 -10.94
C GLN A 119 -1.25 -9.57 -10.95
N PHE A 120 -0.65 -10.03 -9.88
CA PHE A 120 0.78 -10.28 -9.79
C PHE A 120 1.19 -11.50 -10.64
N LYS A 121 2.41 -11.49 -11.15
CA LYS A 121 2.95 -12.57 -12.00
C LYS A 121 3.34 -13.80 -11.19
N ALA A 122 3.95 -13.60 -10.05
CA ALA A 122 4.39 -14.63 -9.11
C ALA A 122 4.04 -14.21 -7.68
N PRO A 123 2.72 -14.15 -7.34
CA PRO A 123 2.29 -13.69 -6.03
C PRO A 123 2.70 -14.66 -4.93
N ILE A 124 3.20 -14.10 -3.84
CA ILE A 124 3.40 -14.80 -2.58
C ILE A 124 2.84 -13.98 -1.43
N ALA A 125 2.71 -14.61 -0.27
CA ALA A 125 2.45 -13.94 0.99
C ALA A 125 3.70 -13.96 1.87
N VAL A 126 3.95 -12.86 2.58
CA VAL A 126 4.98 -12.78 3.63
C VAL A 126 4.35 -12.26 4.92
N GLU A 127 4.91 -12.62 6.08
CA GLU A 127 4.35 -12.23 7.36
C GLU A 127 4.53 -10.73 7.62
N GLU A 128 5.73 -10.20 7.40
CA GLU A 128 6.06 -8.80 7.66
C GLU A 128 7.00 -8.23 6.60
N ILE A 129 6.96 -6.89 6.47
CA ILE A 129 7.84 -6.13 5.58
C ILE A 129 8.35 -4.86 6.26
N ARG A 130 9.29 -4.16 5.59
CA ARG A 130 9.76 -2.82 5.98
C ARG A 130 9.68 -1.87 4.78
N ALA A 131 8.47 -1.46 4.44
CA ALA A 131 8.20 -0.62 3.28
C ALA A 131 8.79 0.80 3.42
N HIS A 132 9.10 1.41 2.29
CA HIS A 132 9.74 2.72 2.18
C HIS A 132 8.74 3.88 2.21
N ALA A 133 7.51 3.63 1.74
CA ALA A 133 6.37 4.52 1.83
C ALA A 133 5.08 3.70 1.77
N GLY A 134 3.94 4.34 1.99
CA GLY A 134 2.66 3.67 1.85
C GLY A 134 1.46 4.58 2.02
N ILE A 135 0.33 4.05 1.62
CA ILE A 135 -0.98 4.66 1.74
C ILE A 135 -1.94 3.72 2.45
N ASP A 136 -2.64 4.25 3.41
CA ASP A 136 -3.78 3.61 4.09
C ASP A 136 -5.07 4.22 3.54
N ILE A 137 -5.91 3.40 2.97
CA ILE A 137 -7.20 3.78 2.39
C ILE A 137 -8.30 3.17 3.26
N GLY A 138 -8.96 4.01 4.07
CA GLY A 138 -10.07 3.60 4.93
C GLY A 138 -9.69 3.06 6.30
N GLY A 139 -8.55 3.48 6.86
CA GLY A 139 -8.21 3.20 8.26
C GLY A 139 -7.78 1.75 8.53
N THR A 140 -7.04 1.14 7.63
CA THR A 140 -6.59 -0.25 7.74
C THR A 140 -5.38 -0.46 8.63
N LEU A 141 -4.68 0.63 8.99
CA LEU A 141 -3.46 0.64 9.81
C LEU A 141 -2.26 -0.07 9.15
N ILE A 142 -1.48 0.68 8.37
CA ILE A 142 -0.27 0.17 7.69
C ILE A 142 1.03 0.39 8.47
N GLY A 143 0.96 1.06 9.63
CA GLY A 143 2.16 1.51 10.35
C GLY A 143 3.15 0.42 10.71
N MET A 144 2.66 -0.82 11.01
CA MET A 144 3.51 -1.97 11.32
C MET A 144 4.39 -2.43 10.15
N HIS A 145 4.01 -2.07 8.92
CA HIS A 145 4.71 -2.45 7.70
C HIS A 145 5.73 -1.42 7.22
N LEU A 146 5.76 -0.24 7.84
CA LEU A 146 6.71 0.82 7.47
C LEU A 146 8.03 0.68 8.22
N ARG A 147 9.14 0.89 7.53
CA ARG A 147 10.44 1.01 8.22
C ARG A 147 10.49 2.30 9.04
N ARG A 148 11.27 2.32 10.07
CA ARG A 148 11.54 3.53 10.87
C ARG A 148 12.52 4.44 10.12
N VAL A 149 12.26 5.75 10.08
CA VAL A 149 11.21 6.52 10.75
C VAL A 149 10.11 6.83 9.73
N ALA A 150 8.87 6.44 10.01
CA ALA A 150 7.72 6.84 9.21
C ALA A 150 7.37 8.32 9.49
N VAL A 151 7.08 9.06 8.43
CA VAL A 151 6.72 10.48 8.49
C VAL A 151 5.42 10.68 7.72
N PRO A 152 4.38 11.28 8.32
CA PRO A 152 3.12 11.51 7.62
C PRO A 152 3.31 12.47 6.44
N VAL A 153 2.57 12.20 5.37
CA VAL A 153 2.52 13.04 4.17
C VAL A 153 1.09 13.51 3.95
N ARG A 154 0.92 14.80 3.70
CA ARG A 154 -0.37 15.38 3.32
C ARG A 154 -0.40 15.58 1.82
N LEU A 155 -1.47 15.10 1.19
CA LEU A 155 -1.74 15.25 -0.23
C LEU A 155 -2.78 16.33 -0.48
N SER A 156 -2.99 16.69 -1.73
CA SER A 156 -4.04 17.63 -2.14
C SER A 156 -5.44 17.04 -1.95
N LEU A 157 -5.58 15.71 -2.02
CA LEU A 157 -6.82 14.99 -1.73
C LEU A 157 -6.73 14.29 -0.37
N SER A 158 -7.89 14.16 0.29
CA SER A 158 -8.01 13.49 1.60
C SER A 158 -8.78 12.18 1.53
N LYS A 159 -9.35 11.84 0.37
CA LYS A 159 -10.16 10.64 0.16
C LYS A 159 -9.86 9.98 -1.18
N ILE A 160 -10.20 8.69 -1.25
CA ILE A 160 -10.40 7.91 -2.48
C ILE A 160 -11.78 7.31 -2.40
N GLY A 161 -12.68 7.71 -3.30
CA GLY A 161 -14.11 7.50 -3.11
C GLY A 161 -14.57 8.15 -1.81
N GLU A 162 -15.23 7.38 -0.93
CA GLU A 162 -15.64 7.85 0.40
C GLU A 162 -14.61 7.58 1.50
N ALA A 163 -13.59 6.75 1.22
CA ALA A 163 -12.56 6.38 2.20
C ALA A 163 -11.55 7.50 2.46
N ASN A 164 -11.35 7.85 3.73
CA ASN A 164 -10.24 8.72 4.13
C ASN A 164 -8.90 8.04 3.86
N ILE A 165 -7.88 8.84 3.50
CA ILE A 165 -6.52 8.34 3.29
C ILE A 165 -5.54 8.89 4.30
N LEU A 166 -4.58 8.04 4.68
CA LEU A 166 -3.38 8.43 5.43
C LEU A 166 -2.15 7.97 4.66
N CYS A 167 -1.22 8.90 4.45
CA CYS A 167 -0.02 8.64 3.66
C CYS A 167 1.23 8.81 4.51
N ALA A 168 2.22 7.97 4.26
CA ALA A 168 3.50 8.04 4.92
C ALA A 168 4.65 7.79 3.95
N ARG A 169 5.73 8.55 4.14
CA ARG A 169 7.07 8.24 3.64
C ARG A 169 7.98 7.85 4.79
N THR A 170 9.15 7.34 4.50
CA THR A 170 10.14 7.06 5.53
C THR A 170 11.43 7.85 5.30
N ARG A 171 12.17 8.08 6.36
CA ARG A 171 13.51 8.66 6.32
C ARG A 171 14.48 7.85 7.17
N PRO A 172 15.79 7.98 6.93
CA PRO A 172 16.80 7.42 7.83
C PRO A 172 16.64 7.90 9.27
N LYS A 173 17.02 7.06 10.21
CA LYS A 173 17.07 7.43 11.63
C LYS A 173 18.21 8.45 11.85
N LEU A 174 17.93 9.45 12.66
CA LEU A 174 18.97 10.34 13.18
C LEU A 174 19.48 9.73 14.50
N ILE A 175 20.46 8.85 14.38
CA ILE A 175 21.03 8.12 15.53
C ILE A 175 22.47 8.52 15.71
N GLY A 176 22.78 9.03 16.92
CA GLY A 176 24.13 9.39 17.31
C GLY A 176 24.13 10.18 18.60
N GLY A 177 25.31 10.35 19.19
CA GLY A 177 25.53 11.17 20.37
C GLY A 177 25.87 12.62 20.00
N GLU A 178 26.32 13.38 20.97
CA GLU A 178 26.66 14.81 20.86
C GLU A 178 27.64 15.14 19.73
N ARG A 179 28.51 14.20 19.37
CA ARG A 179 29.51 14.34 18.30
C ARG A 179 29.01 13.91 16.92
N ALA A 180 27.77 13.39 16.80
CA ALA A 180 27.24 12.92 15.55
C ALA A 180 26.95 14.09 14.60
N LYS A 181 27.32 13.91 13.32
CA LYS A 181 26.95 14.81 12.22
C LYS A 181 25.94 14.11 11.35
N TYR A 182 24.92 14.83 10.86
CA TYR A 182 23.84 14.31 10.05
C TYR A 182 23.83 14.87 8.62
N THR A 183 24.75 15.79 8.33
CA THR A 183 25.05 16.37 7.01
C THR A 183 26.56 16.30 6.76
N GLU A 184 26.95 16.44 5.51
CA GLU A 184 28.38 16.47 5.10
C GLU A 184 29.08 17.81 5.34
N GLU A 185 28.33 18.81 5.81
CA GLU A 185 28.82 20.16 6.13
C GLU A 185 29.46 20.23 7.52
#